data_66a61a33e9a4d4bbbbd5bd248a10575d
#
_entry.id   66a61a33e9a4d4bbbbd5bd248a10575d
#
_cell.length_a   1.000
_cell.length_b   1.000
_cell.length_c   1.000
_cell.angle_alpha   90.00
_cell.angle_beta   90.00
_cell.angle_gamma   90.00
#
_symmetry.space_group_name_H-M   'P 1'
#
loop_
_entity.id
_entity.type
_entity.pdbx_description
1 polymer ?
#
loop_
_entity_poly.entity_id
_entity_poly.type
_entity_poly.pdbx_seq_one_letter_code
_entity_poly.pdbx_strand_id
1 'polypeptide(L)'
;MIQYIKYIVCVSLIILAIAFFTDNSIAIDAETKSNSSILVFPIEDTIRHPDDKKSDLLYQEITDVIYTIDMGDGIFESLSKNTVEPLIYQFDGSIYIDYEKCKEYVIGLASKYDTYGKPRLFKTSDNQTIKIMPTENDTFKGFQLDVSELTNDLIVKIATGSSETISASWINKGVTLSGINDIGDSYFEISLDEQHIWLYIDNQLIADTDIVTGLLNTKYETLKGLYYVRSLNRKYNMNYDDGSAVCDYFILITPNGIGIHDSKKRQHFGGEIYKTNGSHGCINTPPVIAELFFETLSNIKSSAIPVVIR
;
A
#
# COMPACT_ATOMS: atom_id res chain seq x y z
N MET A 1 -31.42 -28.23 -15.40
CA MET A 1 -31.50 -26.92 -14.75
C MET A 1 -30.66 -26.81 -13.46
N ILE A 2 -29.86 -27.79 -13.08
CA ILE A 2 -29.09 -27.78 -11.80
C ILE A 2 -27.58 -27.96 -12.05
N GLN A 3 -27.14 -28.00 -13.28
CA GLN A 3 -25.74 -28.33 -13.61
C GLN A 3 -24.83 -27.11 -13.82
N TYR A 4 -25.39 -25.91 -13.83
CA TYR A 4 -24.66 -24.67 -14.16
C TYR A 4 -24.09 -23.91 -12.96
N ILE A 5 -24.41 -24.35 -11.75
CA ILE A 5 -24.08 -23.59 -10.50
C ILE A 5 -22.63 -23.89 -10.00
N LYS A 6 -21.97 -24.92 -10.53
CA LYS A 6 -20.66 -25.36 -9.98
C LYS A 6 -19.44 -24.56 -10.43
N TYR A 7 -19.56 -23.71 -11.45
CA TYR A 7 -18.42 -22.90 -11.96
C TYR A 7 -18.33 -21.51 -11.33
N ILE A 8 -19.29 -21.15 -10.52
CA ILE A 8 -19.46 -19.84 -9.93
C ILE A 8 -18.57 -19.62 -8.71
N VAL A 9 -17.92 -20.64 -8.18
CA VAL A 9 -17.30 -20.60 -6.85
C VAL A 9 -15.90 -19.99 -6.83
N CYS A 10 -15.24 -19.75 -7.96
CA CYS A 10 -13.93 -19.11 -7.98
C CYS A 10 -13.94 -17.63 -8.41
N VAL A 11 -15.06 -17.12 -8.95
CA VAL A 11 -15.28 -15.70 -9.28
C VAL A 11 -16.54 -15.20 -8.54
N SER A 12 -16.63 -15.50 -7.31
CA SER A 12 -17.83 -15.97 -6.62
C SER A 12 -18.89 -14.95 -6.21
N LEU A 13 -18.70 -13.69 -6.35
CA LEU A 13 -19.71 -12.68 -5.92
C LEU A 13 -20.35 -11.92 -7.08
N ILE A 14 -19.61 -11.72 -8.14
CA ILE A 14 -20.04 -10.87 -9.27
C ILE A 14 -21.01 -11.63 -10.19
N ILE A 15 -20.75 -12.92 -10.45
CA ILE A 15 -21.64 -13.75 -11.25
C ILE A 15 -22.98 -13.99 -10.55
N LEU A 16 -22.98 -14.03 -9.22
CA LEU A 16 -24.22 -14.14 -8.46
C LEU A 16 -25.10 -12.90 -8.59
N ALA A 17 -24.49 -11.70 -8.67
CA ALA A 17 -25.22 -10.45 -8.85
C ALA A 17 -25.88 -10.35 -10.25
N ILE A 18 -25.17 -10.81 -11.29
CA ILE A 18 -25.69 -10.81 -12.68
C ILE A 18 -26.77 -11.89 -12.84
N ALA A 19 -26.63 -13.05 -12.21
CA ALA A 19 -27.62 -14.11 -12.27
C ALA A 19 -28.95 -13.78 -11.58
N PHE A 20 -28.99 -12.79 -10.69
CA PHE A 20 -30.23 -12.33 -10.05
C PHE A 20 -31.03 -11.31 -10.87
N PHE A 21 -30.46 -10.75 -11.92
CA PHE A 21 -31.10 -9.71 -12.72
C PHE A 21 -31.60 -10.14 -14.10
N THR A 22 -31.32 -11.37 -14.52
CA THR A 22 -31.81 -11.85 -15.83
C THR A 22 -32.43 -13.24 -15.70
N ASP A 23 -33.67 -13.37 -16.14
CA ASP A 23 -34.44 -14.63 -16.17
C ASP A 23 -33.99 -15.56 -17.34
N ASN A 24 -32.87 -15.28 -17.97
CA ASN A 24 -32.34 -15.98 -19.13
C ASN A 24 -31.03 -16.71 -18.86
N SER A 25 -31.02 -17.99 -19.22
CA SER A 25 -29.95 -18.93 -19.00
C SER A 25 -28.64 -18.51 -19.71
N ILE A 26 -27.60 -18.31 -18.95
CA ILE A 26 -26.23 -18.09 -19.40
C ILE A 26 -25.62 -19.46 -19.73
N ALA A 27 -25.19 -19.67 -20.94
CA ALA A 27 -24.38 -20.81 -21.31
C ALA A 27 -22.91 -20.48 -21.04
N ILE A 28 -22.31 -21.16 -20.07
CA ILE A 28 -20.86 -21.13 -19.84
C ILE A 28 -20.31 -22.41 -20.41
N ASP A 29 -19.60 -22.31 -21.52
CA ASP A 29 -18.83 -23.41 -22.06
C ASP A 29 -17.38 -23.26 -21.61
N ALA A 30 -16.97 -24.08 -20.64
CA ALA A 30 -15.61 -24.10 -20.15
C ALA A 30 -14.93 -25.38 -20.64
N GLU A 31 -14.26 -25.31 -21.77
CA GLU A 31 -13.27 -26.33 -22.11
C GLU A 31 -11.97 -26.09 -21.35
N THR A 32 -11.77 -26.89 -20.31
CA THR A 32 -10.50 -26.94 -19.57
C THR A 32 -9.43 -27.63 -20.40
N LYS A 33 -8.65 -26.88 -21.12
CA LYS A 33 -7.29 -27.29 -21.48
C LYS A 33 -6.34 -26.11 -21.34
N SER A 34 -5.44 -26.26 -20.39
CA SER A 34 -4.30 -25.34 -20.09
C SER A 34 -4.66 -23.92 -19.64
N ASN A 35 -4.59 -23.67 -18.37
CA ASN A 35 -4.33 -22.41 -17.62
C ASN A 35 -4.82 -21.05 -18.17
N SER A 36 -5.71 -21.00 -19.16
CA SER A 36 -6.36 -19.80 -19.64
C SER A 36 -7.87 -19.92 -19.47
N SER A 37 -8.45 -19.13 -18.59
CA SER A 37 -9.89 -19.09 -18.37
C SER A 37 -10.47 -18.01 -19.28
N ILE A 38 -11.17 -18.43 -20.34
CA ILE A 38 -11.97 -17.54 -21.16
C ILE A 38 -13.34 -17.45 -20.52
N LEU A 39 -13.74 -16.26 -20.08
CA LEU A 39 -15.09 -16.00 -19.60
C LEU A 39 -15.94 -15.49 -20.77
N VAL A 40 -17.00 -16.21 -21.09
CA VAL A 40 -18.01 -15.83 -22.06
C VAL A 40 -19.12 -15.10 -21.31
N PHE A 41 -19.28 -13.82 -21.55
CA PHE A 41 -20.44 -13.06 -21.08
C PHE A 41 -21.37 -12.84 -22.26
N PRO A 42 -22.52 -13.50 -22.33
CA PRO A 42 -23.57 -13.09 -23.25
C PRO A 42 -24.16 -11.78 -22.73
N ILE A 43 -23.89 -10.69 -23.44
CA ILE A 43 -24.51 -9.42 -23.18
C ILE A 43 -25.88 -9.45 -23.83
N GLU A 44 -26.93 -9.53 -23.01
CA GLU A 44 -28.35 -9.52 -23.34
C GLU A 44 -28.84 -10.31 -24.54
N ASP A 45 -29.85 -11.15 -24.34
CA ASP A 45 -30.86 -11.70 -25.28
C ASP A 45 -30.45 -12.06 -26.71
N THR A 46 -29.20 -11.99 -27.08
CA THR A 46 -28.67 -12.23 -28.40
C THR A 46 -28.04 -13.58 -28.57
N ILE A 47 -28.27 -14.45 -27.63
CA ILE A 47 -27.95 -15.84 -27.77
C ILE A 47 -28.84 -16.39 -28.89
N ARG A 48 -28.25 -16.55 -30.09
CA ARG A 48 -28.76 -17.30 -31.21
C ARG A 48 -29.41 -16.54 -32.37
N HIS A 49 -28.81 -15.43 -32.79
CA HIS A 49 -28.92 -15.11 -34.23
C HIS A 49 -27.55 -14.68 -34.73
N PRO A 50 -26.99 -15.30 -35.73
CA PRO A 50 -25.80 -14.82 -36.43
C PRO A 50 -26.19 -13.59 -37.25
N ASP A 51 -26.42 -12.47 -36.55
CA ASP A 51 -26.50 -11.17 -37.18
C ASP A 51 -25.17 -10.47 -36.90
N ASP A 52 -24.23 -10.67 -37.82
CA ASP A 52 -22.88 -10.06 -37.75
C ASP A 52 -22.95 -8.57 -37.47
N LYS A 53 -23.99 -7.87 -37.98
CA LYS A 53 -24.17 -6.43 -37.74
C LYS A 53 -24.50 -6.09 -36.31
N LYS A 54 -25.25 -6.91 -35.58
CA LYS A 54 -25.60 -6.64 -34.17
C LYS A 54 -24.39 -6.85 -33.26
N SER A 55 -23.61 -7.89 -33.52
CA SER A 55 -22.35 -8.15 -32.84
C SER A 55 -21.33 -7.03 -33.07
N ASP A 56 -21.22 -6.53 -34.31
CA ASP A 56 -20.32 -5.42 -34.65
C ASP A 56 -20.72 -4.12 -33.94
N LEU A 57 -22.02 -3.82 -33.85
CA LEU A 57 -22.51 -2.66 -33.13
C LEU A 57 -22.19 -2.74 -31.65
N LEU A 58 -22.45 -3.88 -31.03
CA LEU A 58 -22.15 -4.10 -29.61
C LEU A 58 -20.64 -4.04 -29.32
N TYR A 59 -19.82 -4.60 -30.21
CA TYR A 59 -18.37 -4.49 -30.11
C TYR A 59 -17.91 -3.03 -30.13
N GLN A 60 -18.48 -2.22 -31.05
CA GLN A 60 -18.18 -0.80 -31.11
C GLN A 60 -18.67 -0.06 -29.86
N GLU A 61 -19.89 -0.33 -29.39
CA GLU A 61 -20.42 0.25 -28.16
C GLU A 61 -19.50 -0.01 -26.97
N ILE A 62 -19.00 -1.21 -26.80
CA ILE A 62 -18.07 -1.58 -25.71
C ILE A 62 -16.71 -0.90 -25.90
N THR A 63 -16.17 -0.90 -27.11
CA THR A 63 -14.82 -0.36 -27.34
C THR A 63 -14.77 1.16 -27.39
N ASP A 64 -15.87 1.84 -27.68
CA ASP A 64 -15.93 3.30 -27.68
C ASP A 64 -16.11 3.90 -26.27
N VAL A 65 -16.41 3.07 -25.27
CA VAL A 65 -16.43 3.50 -23.86
C VAL A 65 -15.00 3.76 -23.36
N ILE A 66 -14.83 4.84 -22.63
CA ILE A 66 -13.62 5.08 -21.85
C ILE A 66 -13.86 4.55 -20.44
N TYR A 67 -13.17 3.50 -20.08
CA TYR A 67 -13.23 2.94 -18.72
C TYR A 67 -12.21 3.65 -17.84
N THR A 68 -12.64 4.09 -16.68
CA THR A 68 -11.80 4.82 -15.73
C THR A 68 -11.63 4.01 -14.45
N ILE A 69 -10.39 3.91 -13.98
CA ILE A 69 -10.03 3.29 -12.69
C ILE A 69 -9.50 4.40 -11.78
N ASP A 70 -10.16 4.58 -10.64
CA ASP A 70 -9.69 5.45 -9.57
C ASP A 70 -8.73 4.64 -8.68
N MET A 71 -7.45 5.00 -8.76
CA MET A 71 -6.40 4.37 -7.96
C MET A 71 -6.33 4.91 -6.53
N GLY A 72 -7.03 6.03 -6.25
CA GLY A 72 -6.92 6.80 -5.02
C GLY A 72 -5.99 8.00 -5.16
N ASP A 73 -5.98 8.87 -4.18
CA ASP A 73 -5.15 10.09 -4.11
C ASP A 73 -5.28 11.02 -5.34
N GLY A 74 -6.43 10.99 -6.01
CA GLY A 74 -6.68 11.76 -7.24
C GLY A 74 -5.97 11.20 -8.48
N ILE A 75 -5.47 9.98 -8.43
CA ILE A 75 -4.82 9.30 -9.54
C ILE A 75 -5.84 8.44 -10.27
N PHE A 76 -5.98 8.67 -11.57
CA PHE A 76 -6.90 7.92 -12.43
C PHE A 76 -6.15 7.27 -13.58
N GLU A 77 -6.52 6.03 -13.89
CA GLU A 77 -6.11 5.32 -15.09
C GLU A 77 -7.30 5.22 -16.04
N SER A 78 -7.05 5.38 -17.33
CA SER A 78 -8.10 5.35 -18.35
C SER A 78 -7.76 4.33 -19.42
N LEU A 79 -8.73 3.47 -19.73
CA LEU A 79 -8.66 2.54 -20.84
C LEU A 79 -9.45 3.12 -22.01
N SER A 80 -8.74 3.55 -23.02
CA SER A 80 -9.33 3.95 -24.30
C SER A 80 -9.58 2.73 -25.20
N LYS A 81 -10.21 2.95 -26.33
CA LYS A 81 -10.45 1.94 -27.37
C LYS A 81 -9.22 1.07 -27.65
N ASN A 82 -8.07 1.68 -27.90
CA ASN A 82 -6.82 0.98 -28.20
C ASN A 82 -6.36 0.05 -27.06
N THR A 83 -6.76 0.33 -25.82
CA THR A 83 -6.44 -0.51 -24.66
C THR A 83 -7.47 -1.61 -24.47
N VAL A 84 -8.75 -1.34 -24.80
CA VAL A 84 -9.85 -2.29 -24.61
C VAL A 84 -9.90 -3.34 -25.74
N GLU A 85 -9.69 -2.93 -27.00
CA GLU A 85 -9.74 -3.85 -28.15
C GLU A 85 -8.88 -5.11 -27.99
N PRO A 86 -7.64 -5.06 -27.47
CA PRO A 86 -6.85 -6.26 -27.25
C PRO A 86 -7.41 -7.21 -26.17
N LEU A 87 -8.29 -6.70 -25.29
CA LEU A 87 -8.87 -7.46 -24.18
C LEU A 87 -10.10 -8.27 -24.57
N ILE A 88 -10.66 -7.99 -25.76
CA ILE A 88 -11.89 -8.61 -26.25
C ILE A 88 -11.70 -9.14 -27.67
N TYR A 89 -12.49 -10.11 -28.04
CA TYR A 89 -12.54 -10.59 -29.42
C TYR A 89 -13.95 -11.08 -29.78
N GLN A 90 -14.24 -11.09 -31.08
CA GLN A 90 -15.49 -11.60 -31.61
C GLN A 90 -15.28 -13.04 -32.17
N PHE A 91 -16.19 -13.91 -31.84
CA PHE A 91 -16.22 -15.25 -32.40
C PHE A 91 -17.66 -15.77 -32.44
N ASP A 92 -18.09 -16.30 -33.58
CA ASP A 92 -19.42 -16.89 -33.79
C ASP A 92 -20.59 -15.95 -33.34
N GLY A 93 -20.48 -14.67 -33.69
CA GLY A 93 -21.51 -13.65 -33.36
C GLY A 93 -21.58 -13.28 -31.88
N SER A 94 -20.63 -13.73 -31.07
CA SER A 94 -20.51 -13.45 -29.67
C SER A 94 -19.25 -12.61 -29.37
N ILE A 95 -19.27 -11.84 -28.28
CA ILE A 95 -18.12 -11.11 -27.76
C ILE A 95 -17.56 -11.87 -26.57
N TYR A 96 -16.26 -12.05 -26.57
CA TYR A 96 -15.51 -12.73 -25.52
C TYR A 96 -14.54 -11.77 -24.90
N ILE A 97 -14.42 -11.77 -23.57
CA ILE A 97 -13.45 -11.01 -22.81
C ILE A 97 -12.35 -11.97 -22.37
N ASP A 98 -11.12 -11.64 -22.75
CA ASP A 98 -9.94 -12.42 -22.40
C ASP A 98 -9.50 -12.11 -20.97
N TYR A 99 -9.79 -13.01 -20.05
CA TYR A 99 -9.44 -12.88 -18.64
C TYR A 99 -7.94 -12.67 -18.42
N GLU A 100 -7.11 -13.44 -19.11
CA GLU A 100 -5.66 -13.38 -18.90
C GLU A 100 -5.10 -12.02 -19.38
N LYS A 101 -5.59 -11.50 -20.50
CA LYS A 101 -5.18 -10.16 -20.97
C LYS A 101 -5.68 -9.04 -20.05
N CYS A 102 -6.90 -9.13 -19.52
CA CYS A 102 -7.39 -8.21 -18.52
C CYS A 102 -6.50 -8.25 -17.27
N LYS A 103 -6.15 -9.45 -16.82
CA LYS A 103 -5.26 -9.66 -15.68
C LYS A 103 -3.84 -9.14 -15.95
N GLU A 104 -3.29 -9.38 -17.14
CA GLU A 104 -1.99 -8.83 -17.55
C GLU A 104 -1.98 -7.29 -17.52
N TYR A 105 -3.06 -6.66 -17.99
CA TYR A 105 -3.22 -5.22 -17.89
C TYR A 105 -3.19 -4.75 -16.43
N VAL A 106 -3.96 -5.40 -15.55
CA VAL A 106 -4.01 -5.06 -14.11
C VAL A 106 -2.67 -5.35 -13.42
N ILE A 107 -1.95 -6.41 -13.81
CA ILE A 107 -0.57 -6.66 -13.34
C ILE A 107 0.35 -5.51 -13.75
N GLY A 108 0.15 -4.95 -14.95
CA GLY A 108 0.85 -3.73 -15.37
C GLY A 108 0.61 -2.54 -14.43
N LEU A 109 -0.64 -2.34 -13.98
CA LEU A 109 -0.98 -1.33 -12.98
C LEU A 109 -0.33 -1.65 -11.63
N ALA A 110 -0.39 -2.90 -11.16
CA ALA A 110 0.29 -3.33 -9.95
C ALA A 110 1.80 -3.06 -10.01
N SER A 111 2.43 -3.33 -11.15
CA SER A 111 3.86 -3.05 -11.36
C SER A 111 4.19 -1.56 -11.25
N LYS A 112 3.25 -0.68 -11.64
CA LYS A 112 3.39 0.78 -11.60
C LYS A 112 3.16 1.34 -10.20
N TYR A 113 2.18 0.81 -9.45
CA TYR A 113 1.70 1.42 -8.21
C TYR A 113 2.07 0.67 -6.94
N ASP A 114 2.42 -0.62 -7.01
CA ASP A 114 2.81 -1.38 -5.82
C ASP A 114 4.12 -0.89 -5.25
N THR A 115 4.08 -0.54 -3.98
CA THR A 115 5.25 -0.18 -3.16
C THR A 115 5.48 -1.18 -2.02
N TYR A 116 4.57 -2.14 -1.84
CA TYR A 116 4.65 -3.14 -0.78
C TYR A 116 5.96 -3.92 -0.80
N GLY A 117 6.71 -3.85 0.31
CA GLY A 117 8.00 -4.52 0.46
C GLY A 117 9.11 -4.01 -0.45
N LYS A 118 8.89 -2.94 -1.22
CA LYS A 118 9.91 -2.33 -2.08
C LYS A 118 10.60 -1.16 -1.37
N PRO A 119 11.87 -0.84 -1.75
CA PRO A 119 12.52 0.38 -1.30
C PRO A 119 11.69 1.60 -1.68
N ARG A 120 11.50 2.53 -0.73
CA ARG A 120 10.73 3.76 -0.93
C ARG A 120 11.65 4.93 -1.12
N LEU A 121 11.22 5.90 -1.92
CA LEU A 121 11.89 7.17 -2.01
C LEU A 121 11.42 8.09 -0.89
N PHE A 122 12.34 8.69 -0.18
CA PHE A 122 12.08 9.64 0.89
C PHE A 122 12.87 10.92 0.68
N LYS A 123 12.19 12.05 0.75
CA LYS A 123 12.82 13.36 0.68
C LYS A 123 13.14 13.82 2.10
N THR A 124 14.41 13.92 2.40
CA THR A 124 14.93 14.28 3.70
C THR A 124 14.75 15.79 4.02
N SER A 125 14.90 16.15 5.29
CA SER A 125 14.86 17.54 5.78
C SER A 125 15.86 18.47 5.08
N ASP A 126 17.01 17.93 4.64
CA ASP A 126 18.04 18.64 3.86
C ASP A 126 17.82 18.58 2.34
N ASN A 127 16.59 18.23 1.89
CA ASN A 127 16.17 18.14 0.49
C ASN A 127 16.89 17.09 -0.38
N GLN A 128 17.55 16.11 0.22
CA GLN A 128 18.06 14.95 -0.52
C GLN A 128 16.94 13.92 -0.74
N THR A 129 17.04 13.13 -1.79
CA THR A 129 16.17 11.97 -2.00
C THR A 129 16.96 10.70 -1.75
N ILE A 130 16.57 9.95 -0.74
CA ILE A 130 17.19 8.69 -0.36
C ILE A 130 16.25 7.51 -0.60
N LYS A 131 16.82 6.29 -0.67
CA LYS A 131 16.07 5.04 -0.67
C LYS A 131 16.02 4.50 0.75
N ILE A 132 14.79 4.28 1.25
CA ILE A 132 14.58 3.61 2.52
C ILE A 132 14.25 2.16 2.22
N MET A 133 15.04 1.24 2.80
CA MET A 133 14.78 -0.18 2.69
C MET A 133 13.65 -0.59 3.65
N PRO A 134 12.71 -1.46 3.21
CA PRO A 134 11.72 -2.02 4.11
C PRO A 134 12.42 -2.87 5.19
N THR A 135 11.90 -2.81 6.41
CA THR A 135 12.34 -3.65 7.52
C THR A 135 11.25 -4.64 7.88
N GLU A 136 11.59 -5.70 8.64
CA GLU A 136 10.59 -6.63 9.19
C GLU A 136 9.58 -5.93 10.11
N ASN A 137 9.95 -4.76 10.63
CA ASN A 137 9.14 -3.93 11.52
C ASN A 137 8.28 -2.91 10.79
N ASP A 138 8.37 -2.84 9.46
CA ASP A 138 7.52 -1.99 8.64
C ASP A 138 6.09 -2.55 8.62
N THR A 139 5.20 -1.94 9.39
CA THR A 139 3.80 -2.38 9.51
C THR A 139 2.92 -1.90 8.34
N PHE A 140 3.31 -0.84 7.67
CA PHE A 140 2.56 -0.30 6.54
C PHE A 140 3.06 -0.78 5.18
N LYS A 141 4.14 -1.43 5.09
CA LYS A 141 4.77 -2.11 3.94
C LYS A 141 4.47 -1.52 2.53
N GLY A 142 3.67 -0.47 2.41
CA GLY A 142 3.28 0.21 1.18
C GLY A 142 1.98 -0.31 0.57
N PHE A 143 1.74 0.08 -0.68
CA PHE A 143 0.57 -0.31 -1.47
C PHE A 143 0.78 -1.67 -2.13
N GLN A 144 -0.26 -2.48 -2.15
CA GLN A 144 -0.33 -3.73 -2.90
C GLN A 144 -1.72 -3.86 -3.51
N LEU A 145 -1.80 -3.80 -4.82
CA LEU A 145 -3.05 -3.87 -5.56
C LEU A 145 -3.66 -5.28 -5.45
N ASP A 146 -4.97 -5.37 -5.26
CA ASP A 146 -5.70 -6.62 -5.43
C ASP A 146 -5.94 -6.85 -6.91
N VAL A 147 -4.98 -7.53 -7.54
CA VAL A 147 -5.02 -7.85 -8.97
C VAL A 147 -6.26 -8.68 -9.31
N SER A 148 -6.66 -9.60 -8.43
CA SER A 148 -7.80 -10.48 -8.71
C SER A 148 -9.13 -9.73 -8.69
N GLU A 149 -9.36 -8.92 -7.65
CA GLU A 149 -10.59 -8.15 -7.51
C GLU A 149 -10.70 -7.09 -8.62
N LEU A 150 -9.64 -6.31 -8.86
CA LEU A 150 -9.67 -5.29 -9.91
C LEU A 150 -9.82 -5.89 -11.32
N THR A 151 -9.25 -7.09 -11.59
CA THR A 151 -9.46 -7.78 -12.87
C THR A 151 -10.93 -8.15 -13.06
N ASN A 152 -11.59 -8.67 -12.02
CA ASN A 152 -13.00 -9.02 -12.07
C ASN A 152 -13.88 -7.79 -12.28
N ASP A 153 -13.61 -6.69 -11.57
CA ASP A 153 -14.36 -5.45 -11.70
C ASP A 153 -14.20 -4.87 -13.12
N LEU A 154 -13.00 -4.89 -13.66
CA LEU A 154 -12.73 -4.44 -15.04
C LEU A 154 -13.52 -5.28 -16.05
N ILE A 155 -13.52 -6.59 -15.92
CA ILE A 155 -14.27 -7.50 -16.80
C ILE A 155 -15.77 -7.20 -16.74
N VAL A 156 -16.33 -6.99 -15.54
CA VAL A 156 -17.74 -6.65 -15.38
C VAL A 156 -18.07 -5.32 -16.07
N LYS A 157 -17.23 -4.31 -15.93
CA LYS A 157 -17.46 -3.02 -16.59
C LYS A 157 -17.37 -3.11 -18.10
N ILE A 158 -16.40 -3.85 -18.64
CA ILE A 158 -16.30 -4.12 -20.09
C ILE A 158 -17.53 -4.90 -20.55
N ALA A 159 -17.94 -5.96 -19.85
CA ALA A 159 -19.07 -6.81 -20.20
C ALA A 159 -20.40 -6.04 -20.24
N THR A 160 -20.55 -5.07 -19.37
CA THR A 160 -21.78 -4.24 -19.27
C THR A 160 -21.72 -2.94 -20.07
N GLY A 161 -20.58 -2.60 -20.70
CA GLY A 161 -20.38 -1.31 -21.38
C GLY A 161 -20.53 -0.12 -20.42
N SER A 162 -20.36 -0.32 -19.12
CA SER A 162 -20.58 0.72 -18.10
C SER A 162 -19.41 1.68 -18.02
N SER A 163 -19.68 2.98 -18.18
CA SER A 163 -18.69 4.06 -18.01
C SER A 163 -18.49 4.49 -16.55
N GLU A 164 -19.12 3.83 -15.59
CA GLU A 164 -18.91 4.12 -14.17
C GLU A 164 -17.46 3.83 -13.76
N THR A 165 -16.90 4.71 -12.98
CA THR A 165 -15.53 4.57 -12.46
C THR A 165 -15.38 3.34 -11.58
N ILE A 166 -14.34 2.57 -11.82
CA ILE A 166 -13.92 1.43 -11.00
C ILE A 166 -13.03 1.98 -9.89
N SER A 167 -13.30 1.65 -8.64
CA SER A 167 -12.37 1.96 -7.55
C SER A 167 -11.37 0.83 -7.38
N ALA A 168 -10.08 1.14 -7.40
CA ALA A 168 -9.04 0.13 -7.19
C ALA A 168 -9.13 -0.47 -5.78
N SER A 169 -9.11 -1.78 -5.70
CA SER A 169 -9.04 -2.54 -4.45
C SER A 169 -7.58 -2.83 -4.08
N TRP A 170 -7.25 -2.66 -2.80
CA TRP A 170 -5.90 -2.81 -2.28
C TRP A 170 -5.83 -3.86 -1.17
N ILE A 171 -4.97 -4.88 -1.33
CA ILE A 171 -4.65 -5.85 -0.26
C ILE A 171 -3.95 -5.14 0.89
N ASN A 172 -3.02 -4.25 0.57
CA ASN A 172 -2.33 -3.39 1.54
C ASN A 172 -2.37 -1.95 1.05
N LYS A 173 -2.52 -1.01 1.98
CA LYS A 173 -2.46 0.43 1.68
C LYS A 173 -1.26 1.05 2.37
N GLY A 174 -0.51 1.87 1.62
CA GLY A 174 0.40 2.87 2.15
C GLY A 174 -0.36 4.14 2.54
N VAL A 175 0.34 5.24 2.73
CA VAL A 175 -0.27 6.52 3.11
C VAL A 175 -0.61 7.36 1.88
N THR A 176 0.27 7.38 0.88
CA THR A 176 0.06 8.11 -0.39
C THR A 176 0.68 7.37 -1.57
N LEU A 177 0.05 7.45 -2.74
CA LEU A 177 0.54 6.89 -4.01
C LEU A 177 1.56 7.79 -4.73
N SER A 178 2.06 8.85 -4.10
CA SER A 178 2.92 9.85 -4.74
C SER A 178 4.27 9.34 -5.24
N GLY A 179 4.70 8.15 -4.84
CA GLY A 179 5.99 7.56 -5.18
C GLY A 179 7.19 8.15 -4.43
N ILE A 180 7.04 9.34 -3.83
CA ILE A 180 8.01 9.97 -2.93
C ILE A 180 7.26 10.32 -1.65
N ASN A 181 7.85 10.00 -0.49
CA ASN A 181 7.23 10.18 0.81
C ASN A 181 5.86 9.48 0.93
N ASP A 182 5.74 8.26 0.39
CA ASP A 182 4.51 7.46 0.51
C ASP A 182 4.21 7.02 1.96
N ILE A 183 4.94 7.59 2.91
CA ILE A 183 4.74 7.47 4.35
C ILE A 183 3.88 8.60 4.93
N GLY A 184 3.56 9.63 4.12
CA GLY A 184 2.74 10.80 4.51
C GLY A 184 3.54 11.96 5.08
N ASP A 185 2.81 12.98 5.54
CA ASP A 185 3.34 14.29 5.93
C ASP A 185 3.62 14.41 7.44
N SER A 186 3.37 13.34 8.20
CA SER A 186 3.60 13.30 9.65
C SER A 186 4.52 12.12 9.98
N TYR A 187 5.76 12.42 10.40
CA TYR A 187 6.79 11.40 10.62
C TYR A 187 7.93 11.91 11.51
N PHE A 188 8.70 10.98 12.06
CA PHE A 188 10.05 11.25 12.55
C PHE A 188 11.07 11.00 11.45
N GLU A 189 12.04 11.88 11.33
CA GLU A 189 13.28 11.66 10.61
C GLU A 189 14.44 11.61 11.60
N ILE A 190 15.31 10.60 11.50
CA ILE A 190 16.46 10.40 12.37
C ILE A 190 17.69 10.19 11.48
N SER A 191 18.66 11.08 11.61
CA SER A 191 19.96 10.97 10.98
C SER A 191 20.98 10.36 11.96
N LEU A 192 21.47 9.16 11.64
CA LEU A 192 22.52 8.52 12.44
C LEU A 192 23.86 9.23 12.27
N ASP A 193 24.10 9.78 11.09
CA ASP A 193 25.37 10.46 10.78
C ASP A 193 25.46 11.83 11.46
N GLU A 194 24.34 12.57 11.46
CA GLU A 194 24.25 13.89 12.13
C GLU A 194 23.94 13.77 13.62
N GLN A 195 23.50 12.60 14.08
CA GLN A 195 22.98 12.37 15.44
C GLN A 195 21.89 13.39 15.79
N HIS A 196 20.91 13.51 14.89
CA HIS A 196 19.83 14.48 15.00
C HIS A 196 18.48 13.83 14.67
N ILE A 197 17.39 14.35 15.28
CA ILE A 197 16.01 13.92 15.08
C ILE A 197 15.11 15.11 14.79
N TRP A 198 14.20 14.95 13.85
CA TRP A 198 13.14 15.89 13.52
C TRP A 198 11.78 15.21 13.66
N LEU A 199 10.78 15.93 14.19
CA LEU A 199 9.38 15.54 14.15
C LEU A 199 8.61 16.50 13.25
N TYR A 200 8.01 15.96 12.18
CA TYR A 200 7.07 16.67 11.33
C TYR A 200 5.66 16.17 11.59
N ILE A 201 4.69 17.11 11.64
CA ILE A 201 3.25 16.83 11.67
C ILE A 201 2.60 17.72 10.61
N ASP A 202 1.86 17.10 9.70
CA ASP A 202 1.20 17.77 8.56
C ASP A 202 2.17 18.70 7.81
N ASN A 203 3.35 18.16 7.49
CA ASN A 203 4.46 18.88 6.82
C ASN A 203 5.06 20.06 7.61
N GLN A 204 4.69 20.24 8.88
CA GLN A 204 5.25 21.29 9.74
C GLN A 204 6.25 20.70 10.71
N LEU A 205 7.44 21.30 10.78
CA LEU A 205 8.42 20.97 11.81
C LEU A 205 7.90 21.37 13.18
N ILE A 206 7.68 20.40 14.06
CA ILE A 206 7.21 20.63 15.44
C ILE A 206 8.39 20.86 16.37
N ALA A 207 9.40 19.99 16.26
CA ALA A 207 10.63 20.12 17.05
C ALA A 207 11.73 19.26 16.42
N ASP A 208 12.96 19.63 16.74
CA ASP A 208 14.17 18.90 16.40
C ASP A 208 15.18 18.99 17.54
N THR A 209 16.12 18.06 17.60
CA THR A 209 17.18 18.07 18.61
C THR A 209 18.31 17.12 18.27
N ASP A 210 19.48 17.39 18.83
CA ASP A 210 20.57 16.42 18.88
C ASP A 210 20.20 15.23 19.77
N ILE A 211 20.65 14.04 19.35
CA ILE A 211 20.35 12.75 20.00
C ILE A 211 21.62 11.95 20.29
N VAL A 212 21.46 10.84 20.99
CA VAL A 212 22.47 9.79 21.04
C VAL A 212 21.81 8.44 20.72
N THR A 213 22.27 7.81 19.67
CA THR A 213 21.78 6.51 19.19
C THR A 213 22.61 5.35 19.78
N GLY A 214 22.32 4.13 19.34
CA GLY A 214 23.00 2.93 19.78
C GLY A 214 24.51 2.97 19.55
N LEU A 215 25.26 2.26 20.41
CA LEU A 215 26.72 2.20 20.35
C LEU A 215 27.17 1.57 19.02
N LEU A 216 27.90 2.36 18.22
CA LEU A 216 28.35 2.01 16.88
C LEU A 216 29.24 0.74 16.89
N ASN A 217 29.11 -0.09 15.85
CA ASN A 217 29.86 -1.32 15.65
C ASN A 217 29.68 -2.37 16.77
N THR A 218 28.51 -2.36 17.42
CA THR A 218 28.15 -3.36 18.44
C THR A 218 26.77 -3.98 18.15
N LYS A 219 26.37 -4.97 18.94
CA LYS A 219 25.00 -5.52 18.92
C LYS A 219 23.92 -4.48 19.28
N TYR A 220 24.32 -3.33 19.76
CA TYR A 220 23.46 -2.25 20.21
C TYR A 220 23.30 -1.12 19.17
N GLU A 221 23.83 -1.29 17.98
CA GLU A 221 23.72 -0.28 16.92
C GLU A 221 22.24 -0.05 16.54
N THR A 222 21.86 1.22 16.39
CA THR A 222 20.55 1.58 15.86
C THR A 222 20.57 1.35 14.35
N LEU A 223 19.63 0.54 13.83
CA LEU A 223 19.61 0.15 12.43
C LEU A 223 18.80 1.13 11.58
N LYS A 224 19.34 1.46 10.39
CA LYS A 224 18.64 2.25 9.36
C LYS A 224 17.41 1.52 8.86
N GLY A 225 16.37 2.25 8.48
CA GLY A 225 15.14 1.69 7.91
C GLY A 225 13.90 2.52 8.20
N LEU A 226 12.75 1.97 7.81
CA LEU A 226 11.44 2.52 8.09
C LEU A 226 10.78 1.74 9.23
N TYR A 227 10.40 2.45 10.25
CA TYR A 227 9.72 1.96 11.44
C TYR A 227 8.44 2.75 11.67
N TYR A 228 7.68 2.38 12.70
CA TYR A 228 6.46 3.08 13.09
C TYR A 228 6.35 3.17 14.60
N VAL A 229 5.78 4.28 15.09
CA VAL A 229 5.39 4.40 16.49
C VAL A 229 4.37 3.30 16.80
N ARG A 230 4.69 2.48 17.78
CA ARG A 230 3.88 1.32 18.20
C ARG A 230 3.08 1.57 19.47
N SER A 231 3.68 2.27 20.42
CA SER A 231 3.02 2.66 21.67
C SER A 231 3.74 3.82 22.34
N LEU A 232 2.97 4.54 23.15
CA LEU A 232 3.44 5.62 23.99
C LEU A 232 3.34 5.16 25.46
N ASN A 233 4.43 5.23 26.19
CA ASN A 233 4.48 4.76 27.57
C ASN A 233 5.12 5.81 28.48
N ARG A 234 4.46 6.11 29.60
CA ARG A 234 5.02 6.96 30.66
C ARG A 234 5.67 6.12 31.73
N LYS A 235 6.78 6.59 32.30
CA LYS A 235 7.54 5.94 33.40
C LYS A 235 7.87 4.48 33.03
N TYR A 236 8.47 4.33 31.85
CA TYR A 236 8.78 3.03 31.29
C TYR A 236 10.08 2.46 31.88
N ASN A 237 10.01 1.20 32.39
CA ASN A 237 11.17 0.46 32.85
C ASN A 237 11.85 -0.22 31.67
N MET A 238 13.06 0.20 31.36
CA MET A 238 13.94 -0.43 30.39
C MET A 238 14.84 -1.43 31.11
N ASN A 239 14.84 -2.69 30.71
CA ASN A 239 15.70 -3.72 31.25
C ASN A 239 16.79 -4.06 30.22
N TYR A 240 18.02 -4.04 30.63
CA TYR A 240 19.21 -4.35 29.86
C TYR A 240 19.94 -5.56 30.43
N ASP A 241 20.87 -6.11 29.67
CA ASP A 241 21.71 -7.21 30.16
C ASP A 241 22.57 -6.81 31.39
N ASP A 242 22.89 -5.51 31.49
CA ASP A 242 23.79 -4.92 32.50
C ASP A 242 23.08 -4.00 33.50
N GLY A 243 21.74 -3.97 33.52
CA GLY A 243 20.96 -3.17 34.44
C GLY A 243 19.60 -2.77 34.01
N SER A 244 19.08 -1.70 34.63
CA SER A 244 17.79 -1.11 34.28
C SER A 244 17.81 0.40 34.39
N ALA A 245 16.92 1.05 33.66
CA ALA A 245 16.69 2.48 33.75
C ALA A 245 15.20 2.79 33.59
N VAL A 246 14.75 3.89 34.18
CA VAL A 246 13.40 4.43 34.02
C VAL A 246 13.49 5.71 33.22
N CYS A 247 12.72 5.82 32.16
CA CYS A 247 12.46 7.08 31.46
C CYS A 247 11.02 7.56 31.74
N ASP A 248 10.80 8.86 31.68
CA ASP A 248 9.46 9.41 31.90
C ASP A 248 8.58 9.27 30.66
N TYR A 249 9.17 9.36 29.46
CA TYR A 249 8.50 9.36 28.16
C TYR A 249 9.20 8.37 27.25
N PHE A 250 8.47 7.32 26.82
CA PHE A 250 8.99 6.27 25.94
C PHE A 250 8.07 6.08 24.75
N ILE A 251 8.59 6.30 23.55
CA ILE A 251 7.92 6.11 22.28
C ILE A 251 8.50 4.84 21.66
N LEU A 252 7.79 3.72 21.76
CA LEU A 252 8.25 2.42 21.24
C LEU A 252 8.14 2.40 19.71
N ILE A 253 9.20 1.98 19.02
CA ILE A 253 9.23 1.89 17.55
C ILE A 253 9.51 0.48 17.01
N THR A 254 10.03 -0.43 17.84
CA THR A 254 10.28 -1.82 17.43
C THR A 254 9.67 -2.83 18.40
N PRO A 255 9.33 -4.05 17.95
CA PRO A 255 8.80 -5.09 18.85
C PRO A 255 9.78 -5.53 19.95
N ASN A 256 11.08 -5.43 19.69
CA ASN A 256 12.16 -5.83 20.60
C ASN A 256 12.61 -4.73 21.56
N GLY A 257 11.83 -3.63 21.67
CA GLY A 257 12.02 -2.67 22.74
C GLY A 257 12.85 -1.44 22.39
N ILE A 258 13.22 -1.21 21.12
CA ILE A 258 13.88 0.04 20.71
C ILE A 258 12.84 1.17 20.65
N GLY A 259 13.18 2.32 21.20
CA GLY A 259 12.31 3.49 21.25
C GLY A 259 13.07 4.80 21.30
N ILE A 260 12.29 5.90 21.18
CA ILE A 260 12.73 7.27 21.38
C ILE A 260 12.33 7.65 22.83
N HIS A 261 13.27 8.12 23.64
CA HIS A 261 12.96 8.39 25.04
C HIS A 261 13.88 9.43 25.67
N ASP A 262 13.44 10.03 26.77
CA ASP A 262 14.26 10.93 27.58
C ASP A 262 15.45 10.22 28.21
N SER A 263 16.58 10.93 28.27
CA SER A 263 17.76 10.47 28.98
C SER A 263 18.23 11.52 29.98
N LYS A 264 17.76 11.39 31.23
CA LYS A 264 18.06 12.34 32.32
C LYS A 264 19.53 12.34 32.76
N LYS A 265 20.24 11.23 32.51
CA LYS A 265 21.64 11.07 32.90
C LYS A 265 22.62 11.70 31.91
N ARG A 266 22.18 11.96 30.66
CA ARG A 266 23.01 12.58 29.63
C ARG A 266 22.94 14.08 29.73
N GLN A 267 24.12 14.72 29.73
CA GLN A 267 24.24 16.18 29.71
C GLN A 267 24.51 16.70 28.30
N HIS A 268 24.99 15.85 27.42
CA HIS A 268 25.34 16.20 26.04
C HIS A 268 24.72 15.20 25.07
N PHE A 269 24.32 15.75 23.92
CA PHE A 269 23.73 14.99 22.83
C PHE A 269 24.44 15.38 21.52
N GLY A 270 24.27 14.59 20.47
CA GLY A 270 24.84 14.84 19.16
C GLY A 270 26.30 14.43 18.98
N GLY A 271 26.85 14.82 17.85
CA GLY A 271 28.23 14.60 17.50
C GLY A 271 28.67 13.12 17.50
N GLU A 272 29.85 12.84 18.01
CA GLU A 272 30.44 11.49 17.98
C GLU A 272 30.21 10.65 19.24
N ILE A 273 29.33 11.10 20.15
CA ILE A 273 29.08 10.43 21.44
C ILE A 273 28.67 8.96 21.23
N TYR A 274 27.86 8.67 20.21
CA TYR A 274 27.40 7.31 19.90
C TYR A 274 28.52 6.33 19.55
N LYS A 275 29.72 6.81 19.18
CA LYS A 275 30.86 5.97 18.83
C LYS A 275 31.52 5.32 20.06
N THR A 276 31.43 5.95 21.22
CA THR A 276 32.12 5.51 22.46
C THR A 276 31.20 5.40 23.67
N ASN A 277 30.10 6.13 23.69
CA ASN A 277 29.12 6.17 24.78
C ASN A 277 27.69 6.21 24.23
N GLY A 278 27.41 5.32 23.28
CA GLY A 278 26.08 5.13 22.69
C GLY A 278 25.08 4.51 23.66
N SER A 279 23.84 4.36 23.22
CA SER A 279 22.78 3.66 23.92
C SER A 279 22.82 2.15 23.62
N HIS A 280 21.86 1.39 24.16
CA HIS A 280 21.62 -0.02 23.83
C HIS A 280 20.69 -0.16 22.59
N GLY A 281 20.70 0.81 21.68
CA GLY A 281 19.92 0.82 20.45
C GLY A 281 18.81 1.86 20.43
N CYS A 282 18.35 2.35 21.59
CA CYS A 282 17.33 3.39 21.68
C CYS A 282 17.88 4.76 21.26
N ILE A 283 16.98 5.64 20.89
CA ILE A 283 17.25 7.04 20.52
C ILE A 283 17.06 7.89 21.78
N ASN A 284 18.19 8.28 22.40
CA ASN A 284 18.19 9.12 23.59
C ASN A 284 18.01 10.58 23.21
N THR A 285 17.01 11.26 23.76
CA THR A 285 16.72 12.67 23.55
C THR A 285 16.79 13.49 24.87
N PRO A 286 16.98 14.81 24.82
CA PRO A 286 16.80 15.67 25.97
C PRO A 286 15.39 15.53 26.56
N PRO A 287 15.24 15.54 27.92
CA PRO A 287 13.94 15.31 28.56
C PRO A 287 12.80 16.23 28.07
N VAL A 288 13.08 17.53 27.89
CA VAL A 288 12.08 18.50 27.44
C VAL A 288 11.57 18.18 26.04
N ILE A 289 12.45 17.69 25.14
CA ILE A 289 12.06 17.34 23.77
C ILE A 289 11.36 15.98 23.75
N ALA A 290 11.78 15.00 24.55
CA ALA A 290 11.07 13.75 24.70
C ALA A 290 9.62 13.95 25.18
N GLU A 291 9.41 14.85 26.13
CA GLU A 291 8.09 15.27 26.59
C GLU A 291 7.28 15.87 25.45
N LEU A 292 7.84 16.83 24.72
CA LEU A 292 7.16 17.49 23.60
C LEU A 292 6.76 16.48 22.52
N PHE A 293 7.65 15.58 22.12
CA PHE A 293 7.34 14.53 21.16
C PHE A 293 6.19 13.65 21.66
N PHE A 294 6.28 13.19 22.90
CA PHE A 294 5.28 12.33 23.51
C PHE A 294 3.90 12.99 23.59
N GLU A 295 3.82 14.25 24.07
CA GLU A 295 2.56 14.98 24.18
C GLU A 295 1.97 15.29 22.79
N THR A 296 2.81 15.66 21.82
CA THR A 296 2.37 15.87 20.43
C THR A 296 1.70 14.62 19.90
N LEU A 297 2.35 13.45 20.01
CA LEU A 297 1.80 12.18 19.52
C LEU A 297 0.56 11.74 20.29
N SER A 298 0.49 12.03 21.61
CA SER A 298 -0.67 11.68 22.44
C SER A 298 -1.94 12.41 22.01
N ASN A 299 -1.80 13.56 21.36
CA ASN A 299 -2.91 14.36 20.86
C ASN A 299 -3.32 14.03 19.41
N ILE A 300 -2.54 13.23 18.71
CA ILE A 300 -2.83 12.83 17.32
C ILE A 300 -3.66 11.55 17.34
N LYS A 301 -4.79 11.57 16.62
CA LYS A 301 -5.65 10.36 16.44
C LYS A 301 -5.10 9.36 15.41
N SER A 302 -3.93 9.61 14.83
CA SER A 302 -3.34 8.75 13.81
C SER A 302 -2.83 7.44 14.42
N SER A 303 -3.10 6.36 13.75
CA SER A 303 -2.82 5.00 14.25
C SER A 303 -1.37 4.59 14.18
N ALA A 304 -0.53 5.24 13.36
CA ALA A 304 0.89 4.94 13.28
C ALA A 304 1.67 6.09 12.62
N ILE A 305 2.60 6.67 13.34
CA ILE A 305 3.52 7.69 12.83
C ILE A 305 4.78 6.98 12.32
N PRO A 306 5.17 7.17 11.05
CA PRO A 306 6.41 6.64 10.50
C PRO A 306 7.64 7.20 11.20
N VAL A 307 8.68 6.38 11.29
CA VAL A 307 10.00 6.75 11.82
C VAL A 307 11.07 6.33 10.82
N VAL A 308 11.59 7.29 10.10
CA VAL A 308 12.67 7.10 9.12
C VAL A 308 14.01 7.21 9.83
N ILE A 309 14.81 6.15 9.80
CA ILE A 309 16.19 6.15 10.32
C ILE A 309 17.14 6.01 9.13
N ARG A 310 17.94 7.06 8.87
CA ARG A 310 18.85 7.17 7.73
C ARG A 310 20.33 7.31 8.11
#